data_9b25200e9d7620e4c095fda0ab44f833
#
_entry.id   9b25200e9d7620e4c095fda0ab44f833
#
_cell.length_a   1.000
_cell.length_b   1.000
_cell.length_c   1.000
_cell.angle_alpha   90.00
_cell.angle_beta   90.00
_cell.angle_gamma   90.00
#
_symmetry.space_group_name_H-M   'P 1'
#
loop_
_entity.id
_entity.type
_entity.pdbx_description
1 polymer ?
#
loop_
_entity_poly.entity_id
_entity_poly.type
_entity_poly.pdbx_seq_one_letter_code
_entity_poly.pdbx_strand_id
1 'polypeptide(L)'
;MRSCAQAAKVAEATGGVQLAGKPKPDGTPTFSRYVEIGVDFEAHRPVVESVSVLFELYDGDANSYAATGGPGAQLPSGWMVTAAKFEVEWPADPQRVGLVRSHFGARRKAFNWGLAQVKADLDAKAADPAHESVDWDLKSLRWAWNRAKDDVAPWWAENSKECYSSGLADLAQGLANWKAGKNGTRKGRRVGFPRFKSGRRDPGRVRFTTGTMRIEDDRRTITVPVIGPLRAKENTRRVQRHLVSGRAQILNMTLSQRWGRLFVAVCYALRTPTTRSPLTQPTVRAGMDLGVRTLATVATLDTATGQQTIIEYPNPAPLKATLVARRRAGRELSRRIPGSHGHRAVKAKLARLDRRCVHLRREAAHQLTTELAGTYGQVVIEDLDVAAMKRSMRRRAFRRSVSDAAMGLVAPQLAYKTAKCSGVLTVADRWFASSQIHHGCTSPDGTPCRLQGKGRIDKHLLCPVTGEVVDRDRNAALNLRDWPDNASRGPVGTTAPSAPGPTTTVGTGHGADTGSSGAGGASVRPRPRRAGRGEAKTQTPQGDAA
;
A
#
# COMPACT_ATOMS: atom_id res chain seq x y z
N MET A 1 -27.48 20.25 9.99
CA MET A 1 -28.31 19.08 9.62
C MET A 1 -29.76 19.50 9.66
N ARG A 2 -30.51 19.23 8.59
CA ARG A 2 -31.97 19.40 8.65
C ARG A 2 -32.54 18.36 9.60
N SER A 3 -33.56 18.70 10.40
CA SER A 3 -34.18 17.75 11.29
C SER A 3 -34.86 16.61 10.51
N CYS A 4 -35.04 15.44 11.13
CA CYS A 4 -35.76 14.33 10.49
C CYS A 4 -37.15 14.73 9.97
N ALA A 5 -37.82 15.65 10.67
CA ALA A 5 -39.10 16.20 10.26
C ALA A 5 -39.02 17.03 8.96
N GLN A 6 -37.94 17.77 8.74
CA GLN A 6 -37.73 18.49 7.48
C GLN A 6 -37.41 17.54 6.33
N ALA A 7 -36.62 16.46 6.59
CA ALA A 7 -36.34 15.44 5.60
C ALA A 7 -37.60 14.68 5.18
N ALA A 8 -38.49 14.36 6.13
CA ALA A 8 -39.81 13.75 5.87
C ALA A 8 -40.69 14.63 4.99
N LYS A 9 -40.83 15.93 5.33
CA LYS A 9 -41.60 16.89 4.54
C LYS A 9 -41.08 17.07 3.11
N VAL A 10 -39.73 17.05 2.94
CA VAL A 10 -39.14 17.13 1.61
C VAL A 10 -39.38 15.85 0.82
N ALA A 11 -39.26 14.69 1.44
CA ALA A 11 -39.53 13.40 0.79
C ALA A 11 -41.02 13.28 0.40
N GLU A 12 -41.92 13.74 1.24
CA GLU A 12 -43.38 13.75 1.00
C GLU A 12 -43.75 14.73 -0.11
N ALA A 13 -43.16 15.94 -0.12
CA ALA A 13 -43.41 16.96 -1.14
C ALA A 13 -42.81 16.60 -2.52
N THR A 14 -41.75 15.80 -2.57
CA THR A 14 -41.08 15.43 -3.81
C THR A 14 -41.40 14.01 -4.29
N GLY A 15 -42.26 13.26 -3.58
CA GLY A 15 -42.54 11.85 -3.88
C GLY A 15 -41.33 10.96 -3.70
N GLY A 16 -40.35 11.40 -2.94
CA GLY A 16 -39.09 10.71 -2.74
C GLY A 16 -39.20 9.46 -1.85
N VAL A 17 -38.19 8.62 -1.93
CA VAL A 17 -38.12 7.38 -1.14
C VAL A 17 -37.88 7.72 0.32
N GLN A 18 -38.74 7.26 1.19
CA GLN A 18 -38.53 7.33 2.63
C GLN A 18 -37.53 6.28 3.07
N LEU A 19 -36.42 6.72 3.62
CA LEU A 19 -35.43 5.85 4.22
C LEU A 19 -35.85 5.57 5.67
N ALA A 20 -36.52 4.46 5.91
CA ALA A 20 -36.96 4.05 7.23
C ALA A 20 -35.77 3.70 8.13
N GLY A 21 -35.48 4.51 9.12
CA GLY A 21 -34.67 4.16 10.26
C GLY A 21 -35.48 3.40 11.31
N LYS A 22 -34.81 2.78 12.30
CA LYS A 22 -35.53 2.24 13.48
C LYS A 22 -36.31 3.36 14.14
N PRO A 23 -37.63 3.22 14.35
CA PRO A 23 -38.41 4.23 15.04
C PRO A 23 -37.87 4.46 16.46
N LYS A 24 -38.04 5.67 16.98
CA LYS A 24 -37.73 5.95 18.36
C LYS A 24 -38.71 5.17 19.28
N PRO A 25 -38.37 5.00 20.56
CA PRO A 25 -39.26 4.32 21.51
C PRO A 25 -40.66 4.93 21.62
N ASP A 26 -40.83 6.20 21.23
CA ASP A 26 -42.11 6.95 21.19
C ASP A 26 -42.88 6.77 19.87
N GLY A 27 -42.44 5.88 18.99
CA GLY A 27 -43.05 5.63 17.69
C GLY A 27 -42.72 6.65 16.60
N THR A 28 -41.94 7.69 16.91
CA THR A 28 -41.57 8.71 15.91
C THR A 28 -40.67 8.11 14.84
N PRO A 29 -41.00 8.24 13.54
CA PRO A 29 -40.14 7.74 12.47
C PRO A 29 -38.80 8.47 12.47
N THR A 30 -37.71 7.73 12.37
CA THR A 30 -36.37 8.28 12.20
C THR A 30 -35.81 7.89 10.83
N PHE A 31 -35.06 8.81 10.22
CA PHE A 31 -34.36 8.53 8.99
C PHE A 31 -32.91 8.26 9.35
N SER A 32 -32.39 7.11 8.97
CA SER A 32 -30.99 6.72 9.23
C SER A 32 -29.98 7.53 8.42
N ARG A 33 -30.42 8.16 7.32
CA ARG A 33 -29.55 9.00 6.46
C ARG A 33 -30.37 10.01 5.66
N TYR A 34 -29.77 11.18 5.44
CA TYR A 34 -30.23 12.16 4.48
C TYR A 34 -29.38 12.02 3.22
N VAL A 35 -30.00 11.66 2.11
CA VAL A 35 -29.37 11.67 0.78
C VAL A 35 -29.97 12.86 0.03
N GLU A 36 -29.11 13.73 -0.54
CA GLU A 36 -29.57 14.72 -1.51
C GLU A 36 -30.03 13.95 -2.74
N ILE A 37 -31.31 13.85 -2.93
CA ILE A 37 -31.93 13.25 -4.11
C ILE A 37 -31.85 14.31 -5.21
N GLY A 38 -31.22 13.98 -6.34
CA GLY A 38 -31.33 14.80 -7.53
C GLY A 38 -32.80 14.84 -7.95
N VAL A 39 -33.37 16.03 -8.05
CA VAL A 39 -34.75 16.24 -8.51
C VAL A 39 -34.66 16.60 -9.99
N ASP A 40 -35.42 15.90 -10.82
CA ASP A 40 -35.71 16.36 -12.18
C ASP A 40 -36.64 17.56 -12.07
N PHE A 41 -36.12 18.74 -12.34
CA PHE A 41 -36.84 20.00 -12.21
C PHE A 41 -38.00 20.14 -13.20
N GLU A 42 -37.96 19.46 -14.34
CA GLU A 42 -39.07 19.48 -15.32
C GLU A 42 -40.24 18.56 -14.90
N ALA A 43 -39.91 17.39 -14.34
CA ALA A 43 -40.91 16.41 -13.95
C ALA A 43 -41.29 16.45 -12.47
N HIS A 44 -40.62 17.24 -11.63
CA HIS A 44 -40.70 17.27 -10.18
C HIS A 44 -40.57 15.90 -9.49
N ARG A 45 -39.86 14.97 -10.16
CA ARG A 45 -39.64 13.58 -9.70
C ARG A 45 -38.20 13.37 -9.30
N PRO A 46 -37.94 12.62 -8.23
CA PRO A 46 -36.59 12.22 -7.90
C PRO A 46 -36.04 11.29 -8.99
N VAL A 47 -34.75 11.46 -9.32
CA VAL A 47 -34.03 10.57 -10.26
C VAL A 47 -33.73 9.28 -9.51
N VAL A 48 -34.66 8.32 -9.57
CA VAL A 48 -34.66 7.08 -8.78
C VAL A 48 -33.40 6.23 -9.03
N GLU A 49 -32.91 6.17 -10.27
CA GLU A 49 -31.71 5.42 -10.60
C GLU A 49 -30.45 5.98 -9.90
N SER A 50 -30.33 7.29 -9.78
CA SER A 50 -29.21 7.92 -9.06
C SER A 50 -29.28 7.64 -7.56
N VAL A 51 -30.49 7.54 -7.00
CA VAL A 51 -30.72 7.22 -5.59
C VAL A 51 -30.41 5.76 -5.31
N SER A 52 -30.81 4.84 -6.16
CA SER A 52 -30.53 3.41 -6.01
C SER A 52 -29.02 3.14 -6.00
N VAL A 53 -28.27 3.73 -6.92
CA VAL A 53 -26.82 3.58 -6.98
C VAL A 53 -26.12 4.15 -5.74
N LEU A 54 -26.56 5.31 -5.26
CA LEU A 54 -26.05 5.90 -4.03
C LEU A 54 -26.40 5.02 -2.81
N PHE A 55 -27.60 4.46 -2.80
CA PHE A 55 -28.08 3.59 -1.74
C PHE A 55 -27.30 2.28 -1.68
N GLU A 56 -27.10 1.63 -2.82
CA GLU A 56 -26.31 0.41 -2.94
C GLU A 56 -24.83 0.62 -2.55
N LEU A 57 -24.26 1.81 -2.87
CA LEU A 57 -22.90 2.17 -2.44
C LEU A 57 -22.78 2.43 -0.94
N TYR A 58 -23.90 2.80 -0.27
CA TYR A 58 -23.93 3.21 1.13
C TYR A 58 -24.80 2.32 2.02
N ASP A 59 -25.35 1.23 1.46
CA ASP A 59 -26.22 0.34 2.23
C ASP A 59 -25.49 -0.27 3.43
N GLY A 60 -26.20 -0.26 4.55
CA GLY A 60 -25.84 -0.88 5.82
C GLY A 60 -24.65 -0.25 6.53
N ASP A 61 -23.55 0.06 5.87
CA ASP A 61 -22.29 0.40 6.53
C ASP A 61 -21.37 1.34 5.74
N ALA A 62 -21.93 2.32 5.04
CA ALA A 62 -21.12 3.33 4.33
C ALA A 62 -20.12 4.03 5.24
N ASN A 63 -20.43 4.19 6.52
CA ASN A 63 -19.47 4.69 7.50
C ASN A 63 -18.33 3.71 7.74
N SER A 64 -18.57 2.40 7.73
CA SER A 64 -17.51 1.41 7.84
C SER A 64 -16.68 1.33 6.56
N TYR A 65 -17.31 1.40 5.38
CA TYR A 65 -16.61 1.42 4.11
C TYR A 65 -15.80 2.70 3.90
N ALA A 66 -16.40 3.86 4.16
CA ALA A 66 -15.72 5.15 4.09
C ALA A 66 -14.70 5.33 5.23
N ALA A 67 -15.00 4.86 6.44
CA ALA A 67 -14.13 5.00 7.61
C ALA A 67 -13.04 3.95 7.69
N THR A 68 -13.32 2.70 7.29
CA THR A 68 -12.38 1.60 7.49
C THR A 68 -11.68 1.16 6.21
N GLY A 69 -12.29 1.39 5.04
CA GLY A 69 -11.85 0.69 3.83
C GLY A 69 -11.74 -0.81 4.12
N GLY A 70 -12.58 -1.29 5.02
CA GLY A 70 -12.49 -2.62 5.59
C GLY A 70 -12.89 -3.69 4.57
N PRO A 71 -12.40 -4.90 4.73
CA PRO A 71 -12.62 -6.01 3.79
C PRO A 71 -14.06 -6.56 3.80
N GLY A 72 -15.01 -5.90 4.45
CA GLY A 72 -16.38 -6.41 4.62
C GLY A 72 -17.46 -5.75 3.77
N ALA A 73 -17.20 -4.55 3.21
CA ALA A 73 -18.19 -3.89 2.37
C ALA A 73 -17.96 -4.25 0.91
N GLN A 74 -18.79 -5.11 0.36
CA GLN A 74 -18.79 -5.42 -1.06
C GLN A 74 -19.38 -4.24 -1.84
N LEU A 75 -18.62 -3.75 -2.83
CA LEU A 75 -19.21 -2.83 -3.80
C LEU A 75 -20.29 -3.53 -4.61
N PRO A 76 -21.32 -2.80 -5.05
CA PRO A 76 -22.28 -3.33 -5.99
C PRO A 76 -21.60 -3.88 -7.24
N SER A 77 -22.22 -4.85 -7.88
CA SER A 77 -21.74 -5.38 -9.15
C SER A 77 -21.50 -4.24 -10.15
N GLY A 78 -20.38 -4.28 -10.84
CA GLY A 78 -20.04 -3.22 -11.80
C GLY A 78 -19.34 -1.98 -11.21
N TRP A 79 -19.02 -1.96 -9.92
CA TRP A 79 -18.24 -0.89 -9.30
C TRP A 79 -16.91 -1.40 -8.76
N MET A 80 -15.91 -0.55 -8.77
CA MET A 80 -14.59 -0.84 -8.20
C MET A 80 -14.03 0.35 -7.43
N VAL A 81 -13.35 0.08 -6.31
CA VAL A 81 -12.59 1.13 -5.61
C VAL A 81 -11.28 1.36 -6.33
N THR A 82 -10.97 2.61 -6.54
CA THR A 82 -9.69 3.05 -7.09
C THR A 82 -9.20 4.30 -6.37
N ALA A 83 -7.95 4.66 -6.55
CA ALA A 83 -7.39 5.87 -5.95
C ALA A 83 -6.46 6.59 -6.93
N ALA A 84 -6.49 7.92 -6.88
CA ALA A 84 -5.53 8.78 -7.54
C ALA A 84 -4.82 9.64 -6.50
N LYS A 85 -3.51 9.76 -6.62
CA LYS A 85 -2.69 10.55 -5.70
C LYS A 85 -2.05 11.70 -6.44
N PHE A 86 -2.28 12.91 -5.97
CA PHE A 86 -1.78 14.15 -6.53
C PHE A 86 -0.79 14.81 -5.58
N GLU A 87 0.33 15.31 -6.10
CA GLU A 87 1.16 16.25 -5.37
C GLU A 87 0.47 17.61 -5.40
N VAL A 88 0.29 18.22 -4.22
CA VAL A 88 -0.30 19.55 -4.10
C VAL A 88 0.72 20.54 -3.56
N GLU A 89 0.55 21.80 -3.89
CA GLU A 89 1.35 22.87 -3.34
C GLU A 89 1.01 23.12 -1.88
N TRP A 90 2.00 23.53 -1.09
CA TRP A 90 1.72 24.08 0.21
C TRP A 90 0.95 25.38 0.03
N PRO A 91 -0.05 25.68 0.88
CA PRO A 91 -0.70 26.98 0.86
C PRO A 91 0.33 28.10 0.94
N ALA A 92 0.12 29.18 0.18
CA ALA A 92 0.97 30.37 0.29
C ALA A 92 0.76 31.10 1.62
N ASP A 93 -0.46 31.07 2.13
CA ASP A 93 -0.85 31.65 3.41
C ASP A 93 -0.26 30.88 4.60
N PRO A 94 0.54 31.53 5.46
CA PRO A 94 1.12 30.91 6.66
C PRO A 94 0.07 30.35 7.63
N GLN A 95 -1.10 30.97 7.76
CA GLN A 95 -2.19 30.49 8.62
C GLN A 95 -2.70 29.13 8.14
N ARG A 96 -2.93 29.00 6.83
CA ARG A 96 -3.33 27.72 6.24
C ARG A 96 -2.23 26.64 6.31
N VAL A 97 -0.96 27.04 6.22
CA VAL A 97 0.16 26.12 6.51
C VAL A 97 0.11 25.65 7.96
N GLY A 98 -0.16 26.57 8.90
CA GLY A 98 -0.38 26.28 10.31
C GLY A 98 -1.52 25.28 10.51
N LEU A 99 -2.65 25.52 9.84
CA LEU A 99 -3.82 24.65 9.89
C LEU A 99 -3.53 23.23 9.41
N VAL A 100 -2.83 23.06 8.28
CA VAL A 100 -2.39 21.73 7.79
C VAL A 100 -1.53 21.03 8.83
N ARG A 101 -0.59 21.73 9.46
CA ARG A 101 0.29 21.17 10.50
C ARG A 101 -0.48 20.83 11.77
N SER A 102 -1.43 21.66 12.16
CA SER A 102 -2.35 21.43 13.28
C SER A 102 -3.14 20.14 13.07
N HIS A 103 -3.73 19.91 11.90
CA HIS A 103 -4.44 18.69 11.56
C HIS A 103 -3.56 17.45 11.73
N PHE A 104 -2.30 17.49 11.31
CA PHE A 104 -1.34 16.39 11.55
C PHE A 104 -1.02 16.22 13.02
N GLY A 105 -0.96 17.33 13.79
CA GLY A 105 -0.78 17.33 15.24
C GLY A 105 -1.95 16.70 15.98
N ALA A 106 -3.17 17.13 15.64
CA ALA A 106 -4.43 16.64 16.18
C ALA A 106 -4.58 15.11 16.04
N ARG A 107 -4.28 14.58 14.84
CA ARG A 107 -4.25 13.13 14.63
C ARG A 107 -3.27 12.41 15.56
N ARG A 108 -2.07 12.94 15.75
CA ARG A 108 -1.09 12.35 16.67
C ARG A 108 -1.53 12.45 18.13
N LYS A 109 -2.13 13.58 18.53
CA LYS A 109 -2.67 13.77 19.89
C LYS A 109 -3.71 12.70 20.21
N ALA A 110 -4.71 12.49 19.34
CA ALA A 110 -5.73 11.47 19.53
C ALA A 110 -5.13 10.05 19.59
N PHE A 111 -4.21 9.71 18.66
CA PHE A 111 -3.53 8.42 18.69
C PHE A 111 -2.78 8.20 20.00
N ASN A 112 -2.02 9.19 20.44
CA ASN A 112 -1.18 9.06 21.65
C ASN A 112 -2.03 9.02 22.91
N TRP A 113 -3.07 9.84 22.98
CA TRP A 113 -4.03 9.81 24.09
C TRP A 113 -4.70 8.43 24.18
N GLY A 114 -5.26 7.93 23.07
CA GLY A 114 -5.89 6.60 23.05
C GLY A 114 -4.91 5.49 23.44
N LEU A 115 -3.65 5.58 22.99
CA LEU A 115 -2.63 4.61 23.37
C LEU A 115 -2.29 4.67 24.88
N ALA A 116 -2.33 5.86 25.48
CA ALA A 116 -2.14 6.02 26.93
C ALA A 116 -3.30 5.35 27.70
N GLN A 117 -4.56 5.54 27.25
CA GLN A 117 -5.71 4.88 27.86
C GLN A 117 -5.59 3.35 27.78
N VAL A 118 -5.27 2.81 26.60
CA VAL A 118 -5.06 1.37 26.42
C VAL A 118 -3.96 0.81 27.32
N LYS A 119 -2.88 1.56 27.49
CA LYS A 119 -1.80 1.14 28.40
C LYS A 119 -2.25 1.15 29.87
N ALA A 120 -2.92 2.21 30.29
CA ALA A 120 -3.44 2.31 31.66
C ALA A 120 -4.42 1.16 31.99
N ASP A 121 -5.31 0.81 31.04
CA ASP A 121 -6.22 -0.33 31.18
C ASP A 121 -5.47 -1.67 31.30
N LEU A 122 -4.45 -1.87 30.47
CA LEU A 122 -3.62 -3.07 30.54
C LEU A 122 -2.81 -3.17 31.82
N ASP A 123 -2.29 -2.05 32.31
CA ASP A 123 -1.53 -1.96 33.57
C ASP A 123 -2.46 -2.22 34.76
N ALA A 124 -3.70 -1.68 34.74
CA ALA A 124 -4.73 -1.96 35.74
C ALA A 124 -5.11 -3.44 35.78
N LYS A 125 -5.28 -4.07 34.59
CA LYS A 125 -5.56 -5.51 34.48
C LYS A 125 -4.41 -6.38 35.01
N ALA A 126 -3.18 -5.90 34.83
CA ALA A 126 -2.01 -6.61 35.34
C ALA A 126 -1.88 -6.49 36.87
N ALA A 127 -2.31 -5.37 37.45
CA ALA A 127 -2.32 -5.13 38.89
C ALA A 127 -3.48 -5.82 39.62
N ASP A 128 -4.66 -5.82 38.98
CA ASP A 128 -5.87 -6.46 39.51
C ASP A 128 -6.50 -7.39 38.44
N PRO A 129 -6.41 -8.71 38.63
CA PRO A 129 -7.06 -9.69 37.72
C PRO A 129 -8.58 -9.54 37.62
N ALA A 130 -9.25 -8.93 38.61
CA ALA A 130 -10.70 -8.68 38.59
C ALA A 130 -11.07 -7.45 37.77
N HIS A 131 -10.11 -6.60 37.40
CA HIS A 131 -10.36 -5.42 36.57
C HIS A 131 -11.00 -5.81 35.22
N GLU A 132 -12.16 -5.24 34.93
CA GLU A 132 -12.83 -5.40 33.63
C GLU A 132 -12.14 -4.54 32.56
N SER A 133 -11.39 -5.20 31.69
CA SER A 133 -10.74 -4.51 30.57
C SER A 133 -11.74 -4.05 29.53
N VAL A 134 -11.53 -2.85 29.03
CA VAL A 134 -12.35 -2.28 27.97
C VAL A 134 -11.94 -2.86 26.61
N ASP A 135 -12.91 -3.12 25.74
CA ASP A 135 -12.58 -3.46 24.35
C ASP A 135 -12.17 -2.20 23.58
N TRP A 136 -10.88 -2.10 23.27
CA TRP A 136 -10.25 -0.96 22.60
C TRP A 136 -10.37 -1.04 21.07
N ASP A 137 -11.60 -1.28 20.60
CA ASP A 137 -11.94 -1.15 19.19
C ASP A 137 -12.06 0.33 18.75
N LEU A 138 -12.32 0.57 17.47
CA LEU A 138 -12.46 1.94 16.97
C LEU A 138 -13.67 2.67 17.57
N LYS A 139 -14.77 1.95 17.84
CA LYS A 139 -16.01 2.52 18.39
C LYS A 139 -15.78 2.99 19.83
N SER A 140 -15.22 2.12 20.65
CA SER A 140 -14.89 2.42 22.06
C SER A 140 -13.88 3.55 22.19
N LEU A 141 -12.83 3.56 21.37
CA LEU A 141 -11.85 4.65 21.34
C LEU A 141 -12.46 6.00 20.94
N ARG A 142 -13.37 6.02 19.95
CA ARG A 142 -14.09 7.25 19.56
C ARG A 142 -15.01 7.74 20.64
N TRP A 143 -15.71 6.83 21.29
CA TRP A 143 -16.62 7.18 22.37
C TRP A 143 -15.86 7.77 23.57
N ALA A 144 -14.79 7.12 24.00
CA ALA A 144 -13.93 7.62 25.06
C ALA A 144 -13.32 9.00 24.71
N TRP A 145 -12.83 9.18 23.47
CA TRP A 145 -12.33 10.47 23.00
C TRP A 145 -13.38 11.57 23.05
N ASN A 146 -14.60 11.29 22.60
CA ASN A 146 -15.67 12.30 22.57
C ASN A 146 -16.04 12.80 23.97
N ARG A 147 -15.88 11.97 25.00
CA ARG A 147 -16.09 12.36 26.40
C ARG A 147 -14.95 13.18 26.96
N ALA A 148 -13.73 12.92 26.51
CA ALA A 148 -12.52 13.53 27.10
C ALA A 148 -11.95 14.67 26.25
N LYS A 149 -12.44 14.91 25.04
CA LYS A 149 -11.81 15.83 24.08
C LYS A 149 -11.72 17.26 24.56
N ASP A 150 -12.73 17.74 25.30
CA ASP A 150 -12.80 19.11 25.78
C ASP A 150 -11.70 19.39 26.81
N ASP A 151 -11.38 18.42 27.67
CA ASP A 151 -10.31 18.52 28.66
C ASP A 151 -8.93 18.26 28.05
N VAL A 152 -8.85 17.23 27.18
CA VAL A 152 -7.59 16.73 26.62
C VAL A 152 -7.03 17.63 25.51
N ALA A 153 -7.92 18.26 24.76
CA ALA A 153 -7.60 19.11 23.61
C ALA A 153 -8.63 20.25 23.46
N PRO A 154 -8.65 21.27 24.34
CA PRO A 154 -9.62 22.36 24.30
C PRO A 154 -9.74 23.04 22.92
N TRP A 155 -8.67 22.98 22.14
CA TRP A 155 -8.57 23.50 20.77
C TRP A 155 -9.08 22.53 19.71
N TRP A 156 -9.75 21.42 20.10
CA TRP A 156 -10.18 20.38 19.16
C TRP A 156 -11.07 20.90 18.02
N ALA A 157 -11.90 21.91 18.30
CA ALA A 157 -12.84 22.49 17.33
C ALA A 157 -12.14 23.25 16.19
N GLU A 158 -10.90 23.68 16.36
CA GLU A 158 -10.08 24.33 15.31
C GLU A 158 -9.72 23.37 14.17
N ASN A 159 -9.83 22.08 14.41
CA ASN A 159 -9.49 21.05 13.44
C ASN A 159 -10.70 20.23 13.03
N SER A 160 -10.63 19.61 11.86
CA SER A 160 -11.65 18.65 11.45
C SER A 160 -11.72 17.48 12.44
N LYS A 161 -12.92 17.08 12.82
CA LYS A 161 -13.18 15.87 13.63
C LYS A 161 -12.53 14.62 13.04
N GLU A 162 -12.34 14.60 11.72
CA GLU A 162 -11.71 13.50 10.99
C GLU A 162 -10.23 13.29 11.37
N CYS A 163 -9.56 14.33 11.87
CA CYS A 163 -8.18 14.21 12.33
C CYS A 163 -8.08 13.25 13.51
N TYR A 164 -8.92 13.47 14.49
CA TYR A 164 -8.98 12.66 15.72
C TYR A 164 -9.46 11.24 15.40
N SER A 165 -10.54 11.13 14.64
CA SER A 165 -11.04 9.85 14.15
C SER A 165 -9.98 9.05 13.36
N SER A 166 -9.22 9.73 12.50
CA SER A 166 -8.11 9.10 11.75
C SER A 166 -6.98 8.61 12.66
N GLY A 167 -6.69 9.35 13.74
CA GLY A 167 -5.71 8.95 14.75
C GLY A 167 -6.13 7.71 15.51
N LEU A 168 -7.36 7.67 15.98
CA LEU A 168 -7.94 6.55 16.71
C LEU A 168 -8.09 5.31 15.81
N ALA A 169 -8.48 5.49 14.55
CA ALA A 169 -8.54 4.39 13.57
C ALA A 169 -7.16 3.76 13.32
N ASP A 170 -6.11 4.58 13.24
CA ASP A 170 -4.75 4.05 13.12
C ASP A 170 -4.30 3.26 14.36
N LEU A 171 -4.75 3.68 15.56
CA LEU A 171 -4.48 2.97 16.80
C LEU A 171 -5.23 1.63 16.85
N ALA A 172 -6.54 1.64 16.62
CA ALA A 172 -7.36 0.44 16.61
C ALA A 172 -6.82 -0.60 15.62
N GLN A 173 -6.46 -0.18 14.40
CA GLN A 173 -5.83 -1.08 13.42
C GLN A 173 -4.48 -1.59 13.88
N GLY A 174 -3.69 -0.75 14.56
CA GLY A 174 -2.40 -1.16 15.14
C GLY A 174 -2.56 -2.23 16.22
N LEU A 175 -3.54 -2.07 17.11
CA LEU A 175 -3.89 -3.03 18.16
C LEU A 175 -4.43 -4.34 17.58
N ALA A 176 -5.34 -4.26 16.61
CA ALA A 176 -5.87 -5.43 15.91
C ALA A 176 -4.76 -6.24 15.22
N ASN A 177 -3.84 -5.56 14.53
CA ASN A 177 -2.68 -6.20 13.89
C ASN A 177 -1.74 -6.85 14.90
N TRP A 178 -1.53 -6.22 16.06
CA TRP A 178 -0.73 -6.79 17.15
C TRP A 178 -1.41 -8.02 17.75
N LYS A 179 -2.71 -7.94 18.08
CA LYS A 179 -3.52 -9.06 18.60
C LYS A 179 -3.51 -10.24 17.62
N ALA A 180 -3.78 -9.99 16.35
CA ALA A 180 -3.72 -11.02 15.31
C ALA A 180 -2.31 -11.62 15.14
N GLY A 181 -1.27 -10.81 15.31
CA GLY A 181 0.12 -11.28 15.29
C GLY A 181 0.50 -12.12 16.50
N LYS A 182 -0.06 -11.81 17.70
CA LYS A 182 0.10 -12.60 18.94
C LYS A 182 -0.62 -13.95 18.82
N ASN A 183 -1.82 -13.94 18.24
CA ASN A 183 -2.67 -15.14 18.10
C ASN A 183 -2.31 -15.99 16.87
N GLY A 184 -1.28 -15.65 16.10
CA GLY A 184 -0.85 -16.42 14.92
C GLY A 184 -1.75 -16.31 13.69
N THR A 185 -2.89 -15.61 13.79
CA THR A 185 -3.86 -15.47 12.68
C THR A 185 -3.39 -14.51 11.57
N ARG A 186 -2.39 -13.67 11.85
CA ARG A 186 -1.86 -12.72 10.88
C ARG A 186 -0.74 -13.33 10.03
N LYS A 187 -0.92 -13.35 8.72
CA LYS A 187 0.14 -13.71 7.77
C LYS A 187 1.21 -12.60 7.70
N GLY A 188 2.47 -12.98 7.65
CA GLY A 188 3.61 -12.07 7.47
C GLY A 188 4.39 -11.77 8.76
N ARG A 189 5.21 -10.69 8.73
CA ARG A 189 6.10 -10.35 9.85
C ARG A 189 5.31 -10.01 11.12
N ARG A 190 5.80 -10.52 12.27
CA ARG A 190 5.23 -10.17 13.59
C ARG A 190 5.24 -8.66 13.81
N VAL A 191 4.11 -8.10 14.23
CA VAL A 191 3.94 -6.67 14.54
C VAL A 191 4.03 -6.49 16.05
N GLY A 192 4.85 -5.54 16.47
CA GLY A 192 4.95 -5.17 17.90
C GLY A 192 3.76 -4.34 18.35
N PHE A 193 3.65 -4.19 19.67
CA PHE A 193 2.65 -3.28 20.27
C PHE A 193 2.82 -1.84 19.76
N PRO A 194 1.72 -1.08 19.54
CA PRO A 194 1.79 0.30 19.10
C PRO A 194 2.68 1.18 19.99
N ARG A 195 3.38 2.14 19.38
CA ARG A 195 4.26 3.08 20.09
C ARG A 195 3.77 4.50 19.92
N PHE A 196 4.04 5.36 20.90
CA PHE A 196 3.75 6.80 20.82
C PHE A 196 4.36 7.42 19.55
N LYS A 197 3.57 8.27 18.89
CA LYS A 197 3.98 8.98 17.68
C LYS A 197 4.56 10.35 18.03
N SER A 198 5.68 10.68 17.41
CA SER A 198 6.29 12.00 17.52
C SER A 198 6.31 12.69 16.16
N GLY A 199 6.26 14.03 16.15
CA GLY A 199 6.32 14.81 14.92
C GLY A 199 7.60 14.60 14.07
N ARG A 200 8.68 14.08 14.70
CA ARG A 200 9.92 13.75 14.00
C ARG A 200 9.87 12.43 13.23
N ARG A 201 9.09 11.47 13.74
CA ARG A 201 9.06 10.08 13.23
C ARG A 201 7.78 9.76 12.45
N ASP A 202 6.66 10.37 12.84
CA ASP A 202 5.38 10.15 12.18
C ASP A 202 5.19 11.17 11.06
N PRO A 203 5.14 10.75 9.78
CA PRO A 203 4.80 11.63 8.69
C PRO A 203 3.36 12.12 8.86
N GLY A 204 3.13 13.40 8.59
CA GLY A 204 1.79 13.98 8.64
C GLY A 204 0.86 13.23 7.68
N ARG A 205 -0.29 12.78 8.20
CA ARG A 205 -1.33 12.11 7.41
C ARG A 205 -2.66 12.29 8.12
N VAL A 206 -3.71 12.64 7.37
CA VAL A 206 -5.10 12.68 7.84
C VAL A 206 -5.99 12.15 6.75
N ARG A 207 -6.94 11.32 7.10
CA ARG A 207 -7.98 10.80 6.21
C ARG A 207 -9.30 11.49 6.53
N PHE A 208 -9.93 12.03 5.52
CA PHE A 208 -11.24 12.66 5.57
C PHE A 208 -12.23 11.71 4.92
N THR A 209 -13.29 11.36 5.65
CA THR A 209 -14.37 10.48 5.18
C THR A 209 -15.69 11.24 5.06
N THR A 210 -15.77 12.42 5.66
CA THR A 210 -16.93 13.31 5.64
C THR A 210 -16.49 14.75 5.38
N GLY A 211 -17.45 15.61 5.06
CA GLY A 211 -17.21 17.03 4.75
C GLY A 211 -17.01 17.29 3.27
N THR A 212 -16.74 18.53 2.93
CA THR A 212 -16.60 18.97 1.53
C THR A 212 -15.33 18.43 0.90
N MET A 213 -15.46 17.45 0.03
CA MET A 213 -14.40 16.83 -0.74
C MET A 213 -14.69 16.97 -2.23
N ARG A 214 -13.96 17.83 -2.94
CA ARG A 214 -14.19 18.09 -4.37
C ARG A 214 -12.89 18.14 -5.16
N ILE A 215 -12.99 17.83 -6.44
CA ILE A 215 -12.02 18.22 -7.47
C ILE A 215 -12.72 19.31 -8.28
N GLU A 216 -12.15 20.50 -8.28
CA GLU A 216 -12.75 21.66 -8.90
C GLU A 216 -12.64 21.60 -10.44
N ASP A 217 -13.46 22.40 -11.14
CA ASP A 217 -13.58 22.37 -12.59
C ASP A 217 -12.34 22.91 -13.32
N ASP A 218 -11.49 23.66 -12.63
CA ASP A 218 -10.19 24.12 -13.14
C ASP A 218 -9.21 22.99 -13.42
N ARG A 219 -9.54 21.74 -13.04
CA ARG A 219 -8.74 20.52 -13.20
C ARG A 219 -7.38 20.57 -12.50
N ARG A 220 -7.21 21.50 -11.56
CA ARG A 220 -5.97 21.68 -10.79
C ARG A 220 -6.19 21.92 -9.31
N THR A 221 -7.41 22.18 -8.88
CA THR A 221 -7.71 22.44 -7.48
C THR A 221 -8.45 21.26 -6.85
N ILE A 222 -8.02 20.87 -5.66
CA ILE A 222 -8.63 19.82 -4.85
C ILE A 222 -9.03 20.46 -3.51
N THR A 223 -10.31 20.51 -3.22
CA THR A 223 -10.85 21.03 -1.94
C THR A 223 -10.91 19.92 -0.91
N VAL A 224 -10.25 20.16 0.22
CA VAL A 224 -10.16 19.25 1.37
C VAL A 224 -10.93 19.86 2.53
N PRO A 225 -11.70 19.07 3.30
CA PRO A 225 -12.51 19.57 4.42
C PRO A 225 -11.71 20.42 5.40
N VAL A 226 -12.25 21.57 5.79
CA VAL A 226 -11.69 22.57 6.71
C VAL A 226 -10.44 23.27 6.18
N ILE A 227 -9.54 22.55 5.51
CA ILE A 227 -8.29 23.10 4.94
C ILE A 227 -8.56 23.96 3.70
N GLY A 228 -9.65 23.63 2.96
CA GLY A 228 -10.02 24.35 1.75
C GLY A 228 -9.26 23.92 0.50
N PRO A 229 -9.23 24.79 -0.54
CA PRO A 229 -8.67 24.45 -1.84
C PRO A 229 -7.15 24.35 -1.81
N LEU A 230 -6.60 23.28 -2.38
CA LEU A 230 -5.17 23.02 -2.55
C LEU A 230 -4.87 22.84 -4.05
N ARG A 231 -3.87 23.54 -4.56
CA ARG A 231 -3.48 23.47 -5.97
C ARG A 231 -2.68 22.20 -6.24
N ALA A 232 -3.18 21.35 -7.11
CA ALA A 232 -2.48 20.17 -7.60
C ALA A 232 -1.43 20.57 -8.65
N LYS A 233 -0.24 19.97 -8.59
CA LYS A 233 0.80 20.16 -9.60
C LYS A 233 0.48 19.43 -10.90
N GLU A 234 -0.27 18.36 -10.77
CA GLU A 234 -0.70 17.52 -11.89
C GLU A 234 -2.14 17.83 -12.27
N ASN A 235 -2.50 17.57 -13.53
CA ASN A 235 -3.86 17.74 -14.01
C ASN A 235 -4.77 16.62 -13.46
N THR A 236 -5.89 17.00 -12.86
CA THR A 236 -6.86 16.08 -12.27
C THR A 236 -7.93 15.59 -13.27
N ARG A 237 -7.85 15.99 -14.55
CA ARG A 237 -8.84 15.74 -15.61
C ARG A 237 -9.36 14.30 -15.64
N ARG A 238 -8.46 13.32 -15.42
CA ARG A 238 -8.86 11.91 -15.49
C ARG A 238 -9.92 11.56 -14.44
N VAL A 239 -9.73 11.99 -13.20
CA VAL A 239 -10.69 11.74 -12.11
C VAL A 239 -11.91 12.62 -12.28
N GLN A 240 -11.72 13.90 -12.57
CA GLN A 240 -12.78 14.87 -12.75
C GLN A 240 -13.79 14.42 -13.83
N ARG A 241 -13.32 13.95 -14.98
CA ARG A 241 -14.23 13.44 -16.03
C ARG A 241 -15.14 12.31 -15.56
N HIS A 242 -14.64 11.43 -14.70
CA HIS A 242 -15.46 10.35 -14.13
C HIS A 242 -16.46 10.88 -13.11
N LEU A 243 -16.09 11.90 -12.33
CA LEU A 243 -16.98 12.54 -11.36
C LEU A 243 -18.11 13.30 -12.05
N VAL A 244 -17.77 14.14 -13.03
CA VAL A 244 -18.75 14.94 -13.78
C VAL A 244 -19.73 14.06 -14.57
N SER A 245 -19.25 12.93 -15.13
CA SER A 245 -20.12 12.00 -15.86
C SER A 245 -20.92 11.05 -14.95
N GLY A 246 -20.93 11.25 -13.63
CA GLY A 246 -21.62 10.37 -12.67
C GLY A 246 -21.06 8.94 -12.57
N ARG A 247 -19.97 8.66 -13.28
CA ARG A 247 -19.33 7.32 -13.26
C ARG A 247 -18.41 7.11 -12.08
N ALA A 248 -18.14 8.12 -11.27
CA ALA A 248 -17.33 7.99 -10.07
C ALA A 248 -17.89 8.80 -8.92
N GLN A 249 -17.63 8.33 -7.70
CA GLN A 249 -17.98 9.00 -6.47
C GLN A 249 -16.80 9.00 -5.51
N ILE A 250 -16.50 10.15 -4.91
CA ILE A 250 -15.43 10.27 -3.92
C ILE A 250 -15.87 9.59 -2.62
N LEU A 251 -15.09 8.62 -2.16
CA LEU A 251 -15.33 7.91 -0.91
C LEU A 251 -14.57 8.56 0.26
N ASN A 252 -13.34 8.98 0.02
CA ASN A 252 -12.54 9.66 1.02
C ASN A 252 -11.34 10.37 0.37
N MET A 253 -10.78 11.32 1.10
CA MET A 253 -9.50 11.95 0.73
C MET A 253 -8.50 11.77 1.86
N THR A 254 -7.26 11.49 1.50
CA THR A 254 -6.15 11.43 2.46
C THR A 254 -5.12 12.50 2.13
N LEU A 255 -5.01 13.49 3.02
CA LEU A 255 -3.93 14.47 2.99
C LEU A 255 -2.70 13.88 3.67
N SER A 256 -1.53 13.96 3.05
CA SER A 256 -0.30 13.40 3.62
C SER A 256 0.92 14.23 3.25
N GLN A 257 1.90 14.26 4.17
CA GLN A 257 3.19 14.88 3.95
C GLN A 257 4.26 13.81 3.80
N ARG A 258 5.06 13.88 2.73
CA ARG A 258 6.20 13.01 2.53
C ARG A 258 7.35 13.78 1.85
N TRP A 259 8.56 13.61 2.30
CA TRP A 259 9.75 14.29 1.76
C TRP A 259 9.63 15.83 1.71
N GLY A 260 8.91 16.43 2.65
CA GLY A 260 8.63 17.87 2.68
C GLY A 260 7.55 18.34 1.70
N ARG A 261 6.97 17.45 0.90
CA ARG A 261 5.89 17.72 -0.06
C ARG A 261 4.54 17.29 0.49
N LEU A 262 3.50 17.92 0.00
CA LEU A 262 2.12 17.65 0.37
C LEU A 262 1.44 16.85 -0.75
N PHE A 263 0.61 15.87 -0.38
CA PHE A 263 -0.10 15.01 -1.31
C PHE A 263 -1.55 14.84 -0.87
N VAL A 264 -2.46 14.84 -1.82
CA VAL A 264 -3.85 14.41 -1.62
C VAL A 264 -4.06 13.13 -2.41
N ALA A 265 -4.46 12.06 -1.72
CA ALA A 265 -4.93 10.84 -2.36
C ALA A 265 -6.46 10.84 -2.31
N VAL A 266 -7.08 10.83 -3.46
CA VAL A 266 -8.54 10.75 -3.64
C VAL A 266 -8.88 9.29 -3.87
N CYS A 267 -9.62 8.69 -2.96
CA CYS A 267 -10.18 7.35 -3.09
C CYS A 267 -11.63 7.49 -3.57
N TYR A 268 -11.97 6.80 -4.64
CA TYR A 268 -13.29 6.91 -5.23
C TYR A 268 -13.78 5.56 -5.75
N ALA A 269 -15.09 5.36 -5.67
CA ALA A 269 -15.76 4.30 -6.40
C ALA A 269 -15.84 4.70 -7.88
N LEU A 270 -15.61 3.75 -8.77
CA LEU A 270 -15.67 3.95 -10.21
C LEU A 270 -16.53 2.85 -10.82
N ARG A 271 -17.54 3.24 -11.59
CA ARG A 271 -18.33 2.28 -12.37
C ARG A 271 -17.42 1.63 -13.42
N THR A 272 -17.33 0.32 -13.34
CA THR A 272 -16.53 -0.46 -14.30
C THR A 272 -17.17 -0.35 -15.69
N PRO A 273 -16.41 -0.05 -16.74
CA PRO A 273 -16.96 -0.11 -18.10
C PRO A 273 -17.55 -1.49 -18.36
N THR A 274 -18.71 -1.54 -19.01
CA THR A 274 -19.37 -2.79 -19.41
C THR A 274 -18.50 -3.57 -20.39
N THR A 275 -17.71 -2.86 -21.19
CA THR A 275 -16.71 -3.41 -22.10
C THR A 275 -15.32 -3.26 -21.51
N ARG A 276 -14.61 -4.37 -21.33
CA ARG A 276 -13.20 -4.37 -20.98
C ARG A 276 -12.38 -3.86 -22.16
N SER A 277 -11.24 -3.23 -21.89
CA SER A 277 -10.31 -2.87 -22.96
C SER A 277 -9.86 -4.12 -23.72
N PRO A 278 -9.94 -4.12 -25.06
CA PRO A 278 -9.48 -5.25 -25.85
C PRO A 278 -7.97 -5.45 -25.65
N LEU A 279 -7.55 -6.69 -25.72
CA LEU A 279 -6.14 -7.07 -25.69
C LEU A 279 -5.55 -6.96 -27.11
N THR A 280 -4.27 -6.63 -27.18
CA THR A 280 -3.55 -6.58 -28.47
C THR A 280 -3.30 -7.99 -29.02
N GLN A 281 -3.01 -8.94 -28.13
CA GLN A 281 -2.71 -10.34 -28.47
C GLN A 281 -3.44 -11.29 -27.52
N PRO A 282 -4.75 -11.48 -27.71
CA PRO A 282 -5.59 -12.26 -26.78
C PRO A 282 -5.29 -13.75 -26.77
N THR A 283 -4.71 -14.30 -27.84
CA THR A 283 -4.31 -15.71 -27.98
C THR A 283 -2.96 -16.01 -27.35
N VAL A 284 -2.20 -14.98 -26.98
CA VAL A 284 -0.83 -15.15 -26.48
C VAL A 284 -0.81 -15.37 -24.97
N ARG A 285 -0.12 -16.43 -24.56
CA ARG A 285 0.25 -16.72 -23.17
C ARG A 285 1.67 -16.24 -22.92
N ALA A 286 1.89 -15.56 -21.78
CA ALA A 286 3.20 -15.04 -21.35
C ALA A 286 3.58 -15.62 -19.99
N GLY A 287 4.73 -16.27 -19.89
CA GLY A 287 5.35 -16.66 -18.62
C GLY A 287 6.44 -15.66 -18.23
N MET A 288 6.44 -15.17 -16.98
CA MET A 288 7.34 -14.12 -16.55
C MET A 288 8.17 -14.54 -15.33
N ASP A 289 9.49 -14.58 -15.49
CA ASP A 289 10.46 -14.65 -14.40
C ASP A 289 10.93 -13.26 -13.99
N LEU A 290 11.03 -13.01 -12.66
CA LEU A 290 11.47 -11.73 -12.08
C LEU A 290 12.90 -11.82 -11.57
N GLY A 291 13.78 -11.04 -12.15
CA GLY A 291 15.20 -11.02 -11.86
C GLY A 291 15.73 -9.76 -11.19
N VAL A 292 16.99 -9.80 -10.81
CA VAL A 292 17.73 -8.67 -10.22
C VAL A 292 18.61 -7.97 -11.26
N ARG A 293 19.14 -8.70 -12.23
CA ARG A 293 19.92 -8.15 -13.36
C ARG A 293 18.97 -7.61 -14.42
N THR A 294 18.15 -8.47 -14.95
CA THR A 294 16.98 -8.19 -15.78
C THR A 294 15.79 -8.05 -14.84
N LEU A 295 14.91 -7.06 -15.03
CA LEU A 295 13.73 -6.88 -14.18
C LEU A 295 12.75 -8.01 -14.38
N ALA A 296 12.51 -8.37 -15.63
CA ALA A 296 11.69 -9.49 -16.02
C ALA A 296 12.20 -10.12 -17.32
N THR A 297 12.17 -11.44 -17.39
CA THR A 297 12.30 -12.23 -18.63
C THR A 297 10.93 -12.82 -18.92
N VAL A 298 10.39 -12.55 -20.11
CA VAL A 298 9.05 -12.95 -20.51
C VAL A 298 9.16 -13.86 -21.74
N ALA A 299 8.69 -15.09 -21.59
CA ALA A 299 8.53 -16.03 -22.70
C ALA A 299 7.07 -16.06 -23.14
N THR A 300 6.81 -15.90 -24.42
CA THR A 300 5.46 -15.90 -24.98
C THR A 300 5.23 -17.07 -25.89
N LEU A 301 3.96 -17.51 -26.00
CA LEU A 301 3.48 -18.49 -26.95
C LEU A 301 2.11 -18.04 -27.47
N ASP A 302 2.01 -17.80 -28.74
CA ASP A 302 0.72 -17.64 -29.39
C ASP A 302 0.10 -19.03 -29.60
N THR A 303 -0.97 -19.31 -28.88
CA THR A 303 -1.65 -20.62 -28.94
C THR A 303 -2.36 -20.89 -30.26
N ALA A 304 -2.60 -19.86 -31.08
CA ALA A 304 -3.22 -19.98 -32.40
C ALA A 304 -2.19 -20.29 -33.50
N THR A 305 -0.99 -19.68 -33.42
CA THR A 305 0.01 -19.80 -34.49
C THR A 305 1.22 -20.65 -34.09
N GLY A 306 1.40 -20.94 -32.79
CA GLY A 306 2.59 -21.61 -32.25
C GLY A 306 3.82 -20.71 -32.17
N GLN A 307 3.72 -19.42 -32.55
CA GLN A 307 4.84 -18.50 -32.51
C GLN A 307 5.32 -18.25 -31.08
N GLN A 308 6.62 -18.31 -30.87
CA GLN A 308 7.27 -18.11 -29.58
C GLN A 308 8.27 -16.95 -29.64
N THR A 309 8.32 -16.15 -28.55
CA THR A 309 9.31 -15.09 -28.40
C THR A 309 9.78 -15.00 -26.95
N ILE A 310 10.99 -14.47 -26.75
CA ILE A 310 11.53 -14.15 -25.41
C ILE A 310 11.91 -12.68 -25.40
N ILE A 311 11.38 -11.95 -24.42
CA ILE A 311 11.58 -10.51 -24.23
C ILE A 311 12.23 -10.27 -22.86
N GLU A 312 13.30 -9.51 -22.83
CA GLU A 312 13.99 -9.13 -21.60
C GLU A 312 13.75 -7.65 -21.27
N TYR A 313 13.21 -7.37 -20.08
CA TYR A 313 12.97 -6.04 -19.58
C TYR A 313 14.09 -5.60 -18.64
N PRO A 314 14.82 -4.50 -18.96
CA PRO A 314 15.99 -4.09 -18.18
C PRO A 314 15.60 -3.61 -16.79
N ASN A 315 16.43 -3.90 -15.79
CA ASN A 315 16.26 -3.36 -14.44
C ASN A 315 16.92 -1.97 -14.33
N PRO A 316 16.18 -0.90 -14.09
CA PRO A 316 16.75 0.46 -13.99
C PRO A 316 17.70 0.64 -12.80
N ALA A 317 17.65 -0.24 -11.80
CA ALA A 317 18.50 -0.27 -10.61
C ALA A 317 18.83 1.13 -10.02
N PRO A 318 17.83 1.99 -9.75
CA PRO A 318 18.05 3.39 -9.41
C PRO A 318 18.78 3.62 -8.09
N LEU A 319 18.66 2.69 -7.14
CA LEU A 319 19.42 2.75 -5.89
C LEU A 319 20.91 2.48 -6.13
N LYS A 320 21.25 1.53 -7.01
CA LYS A 320 22.63 1.25 -7.40
C LYS A 320 23.25 2.50 -8.02
N ALA A 321 22.56 3.16 -8.96
CA ALA A 321 23.01 4.38 -9.62
C ALA A 321 23.22 5.56 -8.64
N THR A 322 22.39 5.68 -7.60
CA THR A 322 22.45 6.80 -6.65
C THR A 322 23.24 6.49 -5.37
N LEU A 323 23.78 5.27 -5.22
CA LEU A 323 24.33 4.79 -3.95
C LEU A 323 25.50 5.63 -3.43
N VAL A 324 26.40 6.07 -4.32
CA VAL A 324 27.57 6.91 -3.97
C VAL A 324 27.10 8.26 -3.44
N ALA A 325 26.22 8.93 -4.19
CA ALA A 325 25.66 10.23 -3.80
C ALA A 325 24.90 10.14 -2.46
N ARG A 326 24.13 9.08 -2.23
CA ARG A 326 23.43 8.84 -0.98
C ARG A 326 24.37 8.62 0.20
N ARG A 327 25.45 7.83 0.00
CA ARG A 327 26.48 7.62 1.05
C ARG A 327 27.19 8.92 1.41
N ARG A 328 27.54 9.73 0.40
CA ARG A 328 28.17 11.04 0.60
C ARG A 328 27.25 11.97 1.40
N ALA A 329 26.00 12.12 0.95
CA ALA A 329 25.02 12.95 1.65
C ALA A 329 24.69 12.41 3.06
N GLY A 330 24.66 11.09 3.27
CA GLY A 330 24.48 10.48 4.59
C GLY A 330 25.60 10.81 5.55
N ARG A 331 26.88 10.74 5.12
CA ARG A 331 28.04 11.15 5.93
C ARG A 331 28.03 12.65 6.21
N GLU A 332 27.65 13.45 5.24
CA GLU A 332 27.50 14.90 5.42
C GLU A 332 26.41 15.21 6.46
N LEU A 333 25.25 14.54 6.39
CA LEU A 333 24.15 14.72 7.33
C LEU A 333 24.56 14.42 8.79
N SER A 334 25.34 13.34 9.00
CA SER A 334 25.79 12.94 10.34
C SER A 334 26.75 13.92 11.01
N ARG A 335 27.42 14.78 10.23
CA ARG A 335 28.34 15.81 10.73
C ARG A 335 27.66 17.16 11.01
N ARG A 336 26.41 17.35 10.54
CA ARG A 336 25.68 18.61 10.69
C ARG A 336 24.92 18.66 12.02
N ILE A 337 24.84 19.82 12.61
CA ILE A 337 24.06 20.06 13.81
C ILE A 337 22.57 19.84 13.48
N PRO A 338 21.88 18.93 14.19
CA PRO A 338 20.47 18.65 13.97
C PRO A 338 19.62 19.92 14.05
N GLY A 339 18.81 20.19 13.01
CA GLY A 339 17.95 21.38 12.97
C GLY A 339 18.57 22.64 12.35
N SER A 340 19.90 22.67 12.11
CA SER A 340 20.56 23.76 11.41
C SER A 340 20.09 23.88 9.94
N HIS A 341 20.34 25.02 9.31
CA HIS A 341 20.06 25.23 7.89
C HIS A 341 20.79 24.18 7.02
N GLY A 342 22.09 23.95 7.27
CA GLY A 342 22.88 22.95 6.56
C GLY A 342 22.35 21.52 6.74
N HIS A 343 21.92 21.16 7.97
CA HIS A 343 21.29 19.85 8.21
C HIS A 343 19.98 19.70 7.40
N ARG A 344 19.14 20.74 7.36
CA ARG A 344 17.88 20.72 6.58
C ARG A 344 18.15 20.59 5.08
N ALA A 345 19.14 21.31 4.55
CA ALA A 345 19.53 21.25 3.14
C ALA A 345 20.00 19.85 2.73
N VAL A 346 20.88 19.22 3.51
CA VAL A 346 21.37 17.86 3.24
C VAL A 346 20.27 16.83 3.38
N LYS A 347 19.37 16.97 4.36
CA LYS A 347 18.18 16.13 4.53
C LYS A 347 17.26 16.23 3.29
N ALA A 348 17.06 17.43 2.76
CA ALA A 348 16.29 17.64 1.53
C ALA A 348 16.97 17.01 0.31
N LYS A 349 18.31 17.04 0.20
CA LYS A 349 19.08 16.36 -0.86
C LYS A 349 18.90 14.85 -0.80
N LEU A 350 19.02 14.25 0.38
CA LEU A 350 18.74 12.81 0.58
C LEU A 350 17.30 12.45 0.19
N ALA A 351 16.32 13.24 0.63
CA ALA A 351 14.93 13.03 0.30
C ALA A 351 14.66 13.08 -1.20
N ARG A 352 15.37 13.93 -1.97
CA ARG A 352 15.28 13.99 -3.45
C ARG A 352 15.82 12.70 -4.08
N LEU A 353 16.98 12.22 -3.63
CA LEU A 353 17.57 10.97 -4.13
C LEU A 353 16.68 9.77 -3.85
N ASP A 354 16.13 9.67 -2.63
CA ASP A 354 15.22 8.59 -2.24
C ASP A 354 13.94 8.60 -3.07
N ARG A 355 13.35 9.79 -3.27
CA ARG A 355 12.16 9.96 -4.09
C ARG A 355 12.41 9.51 -5.53
N ARG A 356 13.53 9.94 -6.14
CA ARG A 356 13.89 9.52 -7.51
C ARG A 356 13.96 7.99 -7.62
N CYS A 357 14.60 7.32 -6.65
CA CYS A 357 14.64 5.85 -6.63
C CYS A 357 13.25 5.22 -6.56
N VAL A 358 12.37 5.75 -5.71
CA VAL A 358 11.00 5.22 -5.57
C VAL A 358 10.19 5.44 -6.85
N HIS A 359 10.30 6.59 -7.48
CA HIS A 359 9.56 6.90 -8.72
C HIS A 359 10.03 6.00 -9.86
N LEU A 360 11.33 5.88 -10.10
CA LEU A 360 11.87 5.05 -11.18
C LEU A 360 11.50 3.56 -11.03
N ARG A 361 11.51 3.03 -9.80
CA ARG A 361 11.05 1.66 -9.54
C ARG A 361 9.58 1.47 -9.83
N ARG A 362 8.75 2.42 -9.39
CA ARG A 362 7.31 2.37 -9.64
C ARG A 362 7.00 2.49 -11.10
N GLU A 363 7.67 3.41 -11.78
CA GLU A 363 7.51 3.63 -13.21
C GLU A 363 7.84 2.36 -14.00
N ALA A 364 9.00 1.76 -13.76
CA ALA A 364 9.39 0.51 -14.41
C ALA A 364 8.36 -0.62 -14.17
N ALA A 365 7.91 -0.80 -12.92
CA ALA A 365 6.88 -1.78 -12.62
C ALA A 365 5.54 -1.46 -13.29
N HIS A 366 5.16 -0.16 -13.36
CA HIS A 366 3.92 0.25 -14.02
C HIS A 366 3.96 0.08 -15.53
N GLN A 367 5.08 0.39 -16.19
CA GLN A 367 5.26 0.19 -17.62
C GLN A 367 5.17 -1.29 -17.96
N LEU A 368 6.02 -2.13 -17.32
CA LEU A 368 6.00 -3.58 -17.49
C LEU A 368 4.60 -4.17 -17.31
N THR A 369 3.95 -3.89 -16.19
CA THR A 369 2.64 -4.50 -15.89
C THR A 369 1.51 -3.93 -16.71
N THR A 370 1.61 -2.71 -17.27
CA THR A 370 0.61 -2.14 -18.17
C THR A 370 0.71 -2.79 -19.55
N GLU A 371 1.93 -2.94 -20.04
CA GLU A 371 2.20 -3.61 -21.29
C GLU A 371 1.71 -5.06 -21.25
N LEU A 372 2.17 -5.85 -20.28
CA LEU A 372 1.77 -7.26 -20.17
C LEU A 372 0.24 -7.45 -20.05
N ALA A 373 -0.39 -6.67 -19.16
CA ALA A 373 -1.84 -6.79 -18.93
C ALA A 373 -2.70 -6.27 -20.08
N GLY A 374 -2.19 -5.37 -20.91
CA GLY A 374 -2.89 -4.84 -22.08
C GLY A 374 -2.61 -5.62 -23.37
N THR A 375 -1.58 -6.46 -23.36
CA THR A 375 -1.16 -7.17 -24.56
C THR A 375 -1.65 -8.62 -24.55
N TYR A 376 -1.36 -9.37 -23.50
CA TYR A 376 -1.49 -10.84 -23.52
C TYR A 376 -2.77 -11.35 -22.88
N GLY A 377 -3.32 -12.42 -23.47
CA GLY A 377 -4.53 -13.10 -22.98
C GLY A 377 -4.32 -13.75 -21.62
N GLN A 378 -3.15 -14.32 -21.38
CA GLN A 378 -2.79 -14.92 -20.10
C GLN A 378 -1.38 -14.53 -19.70
N VAL A 379 -1.21 -14.12 -18.43
CA VAL A 379 0.11 -13.86 -17.84
C VAL A 379 0.31 -14.80 -16.66
N VAL A 380 1.40 -15.56 -16.68
CA VAL A 380 1.76 -16.54 -15.64
C VAL A 380 2.98 -16.02 -14.88
N ILE A 381 2.91 -15.99 -13.55
CA ILE A 381 3.97 -15.50 -12.66
C ILE A 381 4.23 -16.46 -11.50
N GLU A 382 5.40 -16.33 -10.86
CA GLU A 382 5.70 -17.02 -9.59
C GLU A 382 5.01 -16.37 -8.38
N ASP A 383 4.65 -17.15 -7.34
CA ASP A 383 4.28 -16.64 -6.01
C ASP A 383 5.52 -16.29 -5.19
N LEU A 384 6.11 -15.12 -5.42
CA LEU A 384 7.33 -14.67 -4.75
C LEU A 384 7.07 -14.05 -3.37
N ASP A 385 7.51 -14.71 -2.28
CA ASP A 385 7.68 -14.03 -0.98
C ASP A 385 9.00 -13.24 -0.95
N VAL A 386 8.96 -12.04 -1.53
CA VAL A 386 10.12 -11.12 -1.56
C VAL A 386 10.62 -10.77 -0.15
N ALA A 387 9.75 -10.80 0.86
CA ALA A 387 10.13 -10.52 2.24
C ALA A 387 10.91 -11.69 2.86
N ALA A 388 10.46 -12.93 2.67
CA ALA A 388 11.21 -14.12 3.08
C ALA A 388 12.55 -14.22 2.35
N MET A 389 12.53 -13.98 1.05
CA MET A 389 13.73 -13.94 0.21
C MET A 389 14.79 -12.97 0.75
N LYS A 390 14.40 -11.76 1.14
CA LYS A 390 15.32 -10.79 1.78
C LYS A 390 15.80 -11.23 3.16
N ARG A 391 15.00 -11.94 3.94
CA ARG A 391 15.39 -12.45 5.26
C ARG A 391 16.46 -13.53 5.16
N SER A 392 16.33 -14.45 4.20
CA SER A 392 17.29 -15.55 3.99
C SER A 392 18.65 -15.09 3.44
N MET A 393 18.72 -13.91 2.83
CA MET A 393 19.95 -13.40 2.22
C MET A 393 20.94 -12.87 3.26
N ARG A 394 22.12 -13.48 3.36
CA ARG A 394 23.19 -13.01 4.25
C ARG A 394 23.85 -11.71 3.77
N ARG A 395 24.13 -11.59 2.46
CA ARG A 395 24.89 -10.45 1.89
C ARG A 395 24.02 -9.20 1.74
N ARG A 396 24.43 -8.10 2.38
CA ARG A 396 23.76 -6.79 2.31
C ARG A 396 23.60 -6.25 0.88
N ALA A 397 24.61 -6.49 0.03
CA ALA A 397 24.57 -6.05 -1.36
C ALA A 397 23.41 -6.70 -2.12
N PHE A 398 23.22 -8.01 -1.94
CA PHE A 398 22.18 -8.75 -2.62
C PHE A 398 20.77 -8.33 -2.11
N ARG A 399 20.60 -8.14 -0.80
CA ARG A 399 19.35 -7.57 -0.26
C ARG A 399 19.02 -6.20 -0.83
N ARG A 400 20.03 -5.36 -1.10
CA ARG A 400 19.83 -4.07 -1.76
C ARG A 400 19.38 -4.24 -3.20
N SER A 401 19.99 -5.14 -3.96
CA SER A 401 19.63 -5.40 -5.36
C SER A 401 18.19 -5.90 -5.49
N VAL A 402 17.76 -6.85 -4.65
CA VAL A 402 16.36 -7.32 -4.60
C VAL A 402 15.40 -6.17 -4.20
N SER A 403 15.82 -5.30 -3.27
CA SER A 403 15.03 -4.11 -2.92
C SER A 403 14.99 -3.09 -4.05
N ASP A 404 16.03 -3.05 -4.88
CA ASP A 404 16.14 -2.13 -6.01
C ASP A 404 15.29 -2.57 -7.20
N ALA A 405 15.20 -3.87 -7.47
CA ALA A 405 14.30 -4.44 -8.47
C ALA A 405 12.81 -4.26 -8.14
N ALA A 406 12.46 -4.05 -6.85
CA ALA A 406 11.09 -3.80 -6.39
C ALA A 406 10.05 -4.83 -6.85
N MET A 407 10.44 -6.10 -7.01
CA MET A 407 9.62 -7.22 -7.52
C MET A 407 8.25 -7.31 -6.86
N GLY A 408 8.15 -7.00 -5.56
CA GLY A 408 6.87 -7.03 -4.82
C GLY A 408 5.81 -6.02 -5.28
N LEU A 409 6.13 -5.15 -6.25
CA LEU A 409 5.14 -4.25 -6.87
C LEU A 409 4.43 -4.90 -8.06
N VAL A 410 5.01 -5.93 -8.66
CA VAL A 410 4.58 -6.47 -9.96
C VAL A 410 3.28 -7.27 -9.83
N ALA A 411 3.26 -8.31 -9.00
CA ALA A 411 2.09 -9.17 -8.84
C ALA A 411 0.80 -8.41 -8.45
N PRO A 412 0.80 -7.50 -7.43
CA PRO A 412 -0.38 -6.72 -7.12
C PRO A 412 -0.83 -5.80 -8.27
N GLN A 413 0.12 -5.27 -9.06
CA GLN A 413 -0.22 -4.42 -10.21
C GLN A 413 -0.81 -5.22 -11.36
N LEU A 414 -0.28 -6.41 -11.67
CA LEU A 414 -0.86 -7.30 -12.65
C LEU A 414 -2.27 -7.71 -12.25
N ALA A 415 -2.50 -8.10 -11.00
CA ALA A 415 -3.80 -8.55 -10.53
C ALA A 415 -4.93 -7.55 -10.85
N TYR A 416 -4.76 -6.25 -10.54
CA TYR A 416 -5.81 -5.30 -10.85
C TYR A 416 -5.83 -4.83 -12.31
N LYS A 417 -4.70 -4.92 -13.03
CA LYS A 417 -4.64 -4.49 -14.43
C LYS A 417 -5.22 -5.54 -15.37
N THR A 418 -4.89 -6.82 -15.18
CA THR A 418 -5.50 -7.91 -15.95
C THR A 418 -7.01 -7.97 -15.71
N ALA A 419 -7.47 -7.71 -14.46
CA ALA A 419 -8.91 -7.61 -14.18
C ALA A 419 -9.61 -6.45 -14.92
N LYS A 420 -8.89 -5.39 -15.30
CA LYS A 420 -9.43 -4.27 -16.12
C LYS A 420 -9.44 -4.56 -17.62
N CYS A 421 -8.51 -5.38 -18.06
CA CYS A 421 -8.43 -5.89 -19.41
C CYS A 421 -9.10 -7.28 -19.47
N SER A 422 -9.29 -7.84 -20.63
CA SER A 422 -9.89 -9.18 -20.77
C SER A 422 -8.90 -10.32 -20.48
N GLY A 423 -7.73 -10.02 -19.93
CA GLY A 423 -6.66 -10.98 -19.66
C GLY A 423 -6.84 -11.74 -18.33
N VAL A 424 -6.12 -12.83 -18.21
CA VAL A 424 -6.07 -13.69 -17.04
C VAL A 424 -4.69 -13.63 -16.40
N LEU A 425 -4.65 -13.49 -15.08
CA LEU A 425 -3.42 -13.65 -14.29
C LEU A 425 -3.44 -15.03 -13.62
N THR A 426 -2.44 -15.85 -13.92
CA THR A 426 -2.20 -17.14 -13.29
C THR A 426 -0.96 -17.04 -12.40
N VAL A 427 -1.04 -17.53 -11.17
CA VAL A 427 0.07 -17.56 -10.24
C VAL A 427 0.47 -19.02 -10.06
N ALA A 428 1.69 -19.37 -10.44
CA ALA A 428 2.22 -20.71 -10.30
C ALA A 428 2.43 -21.06 -8.82
N ASP A 429 2.46 -22.35 -8.51
CA ASP A 429 2.74 -22.82 -7.17
C ASP A 429 4.07 -22.28 -6.67
N ARG A 430 4.12 -21.90 -5.38
CA ARG A 430 5.30 -21.33 -4.74
C ARG A 430 6.53 -22.23 -4.79
N TRP A 431 6.31 -23.53 -4.79
CA TRP A 431 7.36 -24.54 -4.75
C TRP A 431 7.73 -25.07 -6.14
N PHE A 432 7.06 -24.55 -7.17
CA PHE A 432 7.41 -24.90 -8.55
C PHE A 432 8.85 -24.45 -8.87
N ALA A 433 9.72 -25.42 -9.19
CA ALA A 433 11.13 -25.19 -9.40
C ALA A 433 11.43 -24.68 -10.82
N SER A 434 10.78 -23.60 -11.26
CA SER A 434 10.82 -23.03 -12.60
C SER A 434 12.24 -22.88 -13.17
N SER A 435 13.18 -22.43 -12.33
CA SER A 435 14.58 -22.18 -12.73
C SER A 435 15.49 -23.40 -12.64
N GLN A 436 15.01 -24.54 -12.13
CA GLN A 436 15.82 -25.76 -11.94
C GLN A 436 15.42 -26.89 -12.86
N ILE A 437 14.18 -26.90 -13.36
CA ILE A 437 13.69 -27.88 -14.32
C ILE A 437 14.11 -27.41 -15.72
N HIS A 438 14.71 -28.29 -16.53
CA HIS A 438 15.02 -27.98 -17.93
C HIS A 438 13.73 -28.03 -18.74
N HIS A 439 13.38 -26.91 -19.37
CA HIS A 439 12.17 -26.81 -20.19
C HIS A 439 12.21 -27.78 -21.37
N GLY A 440 11.17 -28.58 -21.52
CA GLY A 440 11.05 -29.53 -22.62
C GLY A 440 11.98 -30.76 -22.56
N CYS A 441 12.73 -30.95 -21.45
CA CYS A 441 13.65 -32.07 -21.30
C CYS A 441 13.19 -33.02 -20.20
N THR A 442 13.28 -34.32 -20.46
CA THR A 442 12.94 -35.41 -19.54
C THR A 442 14.18 -36.27 -19.31
N SER A 443 14.43 -36.67 -18.09
CA SER A 443 15.48 -37.61 -17.75
C SER A 443 15.13 -39.02 -18.22
N PRO A 444 16.11 -39.94 -18.36
CA PRO A 444 15.85 -41.30 -18.82
C PRO A 444 14.85 -42.09 -17.98
N ASP A 445 14.68 -41.72 -16.71
CA ASP A 445 13.72 -42.30 -15.77
C ASP A 445 12.29 -41.74 -15.93
N GLY A 446 12.03 -40.89 -16.92
CA GLY A 446 10.75 -40.25 -17.17
C GLY A 446 10.44 -39.03 -16.28
N THR A 447 11.35 -38.64 -15.36
CA THR A 447 11.17 -37.47 -14.52
C THR A 447 11.63 -36.19 -15.24
N PRO A 448 11.10 -34.99 -14.87
CA PRO A 448 11.60 -33.73 -15.39
C PRO A 448 13.10 -33.56 -15.15
N CYS A 449 13.89 -33.30 -16.21
CA CYS A 449 15.31 -33.11 -16.12
C CYS A 449 15.66 -31.91 -15.21
N ARG A 450 16.58 -32.10 -14.27
CA ARG A 450 17.07 -31.03 -13.39
C ARG A 450 18.42 -30.50 -13.86
N LEU A 451 18.45 -29.19 -14.07
CA LEU A 451 19.67 -28.48 -14.47
C LEU A 451 20.71 -28.49 -13.34
N GLN A 452 21.96 -28.71 -13.72
CA GLN A 452 23.11 -28.71 -12.80
C GLN A 452 23.81 -27.35 -12.77
N GLY A 453 24.27 -26.93 -11.57
CA GLY A 453 24.96 -25.68 -11.32
C GLY A 453 24.54 -25.03 -10.00
N LYS A 454 25.22 -23.95 -9.65
CA LYS A 454 24.86 -23.15 -8.46
C LYS A 454 23.65 -22.24 -8.77
N GLY A 455 22.47 -22.83 -8.92
CA GLY A 455 21.25 -22.25 -9.47
C GLY A 455 20.82 -20.86 -8.96
N ARG A 456 21.38 -20.35 -7.84
CA ARG A 456 21.14 -18.98 -7.37
C ARG A 456 22.21 -17.98 -7.79
N ILE A 457 23.36 -18.46 -8.27
CA ILE A 457 24.53 -17.65 -8.58
C ILE A 457 24.82 -17.64 -10.07
N ASP A 458 24.71 -18.82 -10.70
CA ASP A 458 25.03 -18.98 -12.10
C ASP A 458 23.86 -18.57 -12.98
N LYS A 459 24.14 -17.77 -14.00
CA LYS A 459 23.16 -17.41 -15.03
C LYS A 459 22.93 -18.58 -16.00
N HIS A 460 23.95 -19.38 -16.23
CA HIS A 460 23.93 -20.52 -17.13
C HIS A 460 24.02 -21.81 -16.33
N LEU A 461 23.17 -22.76 -16.64
CA LEU A 461 23.10 -24.07 -16.01
C LEU A 461 23.26 -25.14 -17.06
N LEU A 462 23.85 -26.28 -16.68
CA LEU A 462 24.12 -27.41 -17.58
C LEU A 462 22.99 -28.43 -17.50
N CYS A 463 22.48 -28.87 -18.63
CA CYS A 463 21.60 -30.02 -18.71
C CYS A 463 22.41 -31.31 -18.64
N PRO A 464 22.18 -32.21 -17.67
CA PRO A 464 22.92 -33.46 -17.58
C PRO A 464 22.52 -34.50 -18.65
N VAL A 465 21.37 -34.30 -19.28
CA VAL A 465 20.85 -35.23 -20.32
C VAL A 465 21.36 -34.86 -21.69
N THR A 466 21.26 -33.57 -22.06
CA THR A 466 21.59 -33.10 -23.42
C THR A 466 22.97 -32.46 -23.50
N GLY A 467 23.64 -32.15 -22.39
CA GLY A 467 24.89 -31.38 -22.37
C GLY A 467 24.71 -29.90 -22.71
N GLU A 468 23.48 -29.41 -22.90
CA GLU A 468 23.19 -28.03 -23.27
C GLU A 468 23.45 -27.08 -22.11
N VAL A 469 23.96 -25.89 -22.41
CA VAL A 469 24.12 -24.78 -21.46
C VAL A 469 22.91 -23.84 -21.59
N VAL A 470 22.08 -23.83 -20.59
CA VAL A 470 20.78 -23.16 -20.58
C VAL A 470 20.82 -21.86 -19.79
N ASP A 471 20.30 -20.76 -20.35
CA ASP A 471 20.08 -19.53 -19.60
C ASP A 471 18.96 -19.73 -18.59
N ARG A 472 19.27 -19.59 -17.31
CA ARG A 472 18.35 -19.87 -16.18
C ARG A 472 17.07 -19.03 -16.22
N ASP A 473 17.20 -17.73 -16.52
CA ASP A 473 16.06 -16.79 -16.44
C ASP A 473 15.12 -17.01 -17.66
N ARG A 474 15.68 -17.34 -18.84
CA ARG A 474 14.90 -17.74 -20.02
C ARG A 474 14.19 -19.08 -19.79
N ASN A 475 14.89 -20.05 -19.26
CA ASN A 475 14.34 -21.36 -18.93
C ASN A 475 13.19 -21.24 -17.90
N ALA A 476 13.35 -20.41 -16.87
CA ALA A 476 12.29 -20.17 -15.89
C ALA A 476 11.05 -19.52 -16.52
N ALA A 477 11.23 -18.57 -17.43
CA ALA A 477 10.13 -17.94 -18.14
C ALA A 477 9.37 -18.92 -19.03
N LEU A 478 10.06 -19.83 -19.73
CA LEU A 478 9.45 -20.90 -20.53
C LEU A 478 8.63 -21.87 -19.65
N ASN A 479 9.22 -22.33 -18.55
CA ASN A 479 8.55 -23.22 -17.60
C ASN A 479 7.30 -22.56 -16.97
N LEU A 480 7.35 -21.28 -16.65
CA LEU A 480 6.19 -20.53 -16.16
C LEU A 480 5.10 -20.38 -17.23
N ARG A 481 5.49 -20.11 -18.46
CA ARG A 481 4.55 -20.03 -19.58
C ARG A 481 3.73 -21.30 -19.74
N ASP A 482 4.37 -22.45 -19.64
CA ASP A 482 3.75 -23.74 -19.86
C ASP A 482 3.25 -24.42 -18.57
N TRP A 483 3.41 -23.71 -17.43
CA TRP A 483 2.95 -24.22 -16.12
C TRP A 483 1.45 -24.58 -16.07
N PRO A 484 0.49 -23.84 -16.68
CA PRO A 484 -0.92 -24.20 -16.66
C PRO A 484 -1.20 -25.56 -17.30
N ASP A 485 -0.49 -25.90 -18.37
CA ASP A 485 -0.65 -27.16 -19.08
C ASP A 485 -0.05 -28.34 -18.29
N ASN A 486 1.05 -28.08 -17.59
CA ASN A 486 1.74 -29.06 -16.75
C ASN A 486 1.00 -29.28 -15.42
N ALA A 487 0.38 -28.25 -14.84
CA ALA A 487 -0.39 -28.34 -13.61
C ALA A 487 -1.68 -29.18 -13.79
N SER A 488 -2.28 -29.14 -14.98
CA SER A 488 -3.46 -29.96 -15.31
C SER A 488 -3.14 -31.45 -15.49
N ARG A 489 -1.87 -31.80 -15.70
CA ARG A 489 -1.42 -33.21 -15.83
C ARG A 489 -1.15 -33.89 -14.48
N GLY A 490 -1.33 -33.18 -13.35
CA GLY A 490 -1.15 -33.65 -11.98
C GLY A 490 0.32 -33.90 -11.59
N PRO A 491 0.72 -33.64 -10.35
CA PRO A 491 2.02 -34.12 -9.89
C PRO A 491 1.93 -35.63 -9.71
N VAL A 492 2.83 -36.34 -10.33
CA VAL A 492 3.08 -37.73 -9.95
C VAL A 492 3.57 -37.68 -8.49
N GLY A 493 2.66 -38.02 -7.56
CA GLY A 493 3.00 -38.35 -6.17
C GLY A 493 3.22 -37.22 -5.17
N THR A 494 2.28 -36.27 -5.01
CA THR A 494 2.06 -35.60 -3.72
C THR A 494 0.61 -35.14 -3.63
N THR A 495 -0.10 -35.62 -2.61
CA THR A 495 -1.45 -35.19 -2.25
C THR A 495 -1.43 -33.68 -1.95
N ALA A 496 -2.00 -32.90 -2.85
CA ALA A 496 -2.19 -31.47 -2.64
C ALA A 496 -3.25 -31.24 -1.55
N PRO A 497 -3.01 -30.38 -0.57
CA PRO A 497 -4.10 -29.86 0.24
C PRO A 497 -4.99 -29.01 -0.64
N SER A 498 -6.30 -29.26 -0.60
CA SER A 498 -7.34 -28.55 -1.32
C SER A 498 -7.10 -27.04 -1.27
N ALA A 499 -6.97 -26.43 -2.43
CA ALA A 499 -6.87 -24.98 -2.56
C ALA A 499 -8.16 -24.35 -2.00
N PRO A 500 -8.08 -23.40 -1.07
CA PRO A 500 -9.23 -22.56 -0.81
C PRO A 500 -9.49 -21.77 -2.08
N GLY A 501 -10.77 -21.75 -2.51
CA GLY A 501 -11.24 -21.02 -3.66
C GLY A 501 -10.72 -19.58 -3.69
N PRO A 502 -10.75 -18.89 -4.83
CA PRO A 502 -10.18 -17.56 -4.97
C PRO A 502 -10.91 -16.59 -4.05
N THR A 503 -10.40 -16.43 -2.86
CA THR A 503 -10.70 -15.29 -2.03
C THR A 503 -10.05 -14.12 -2.74
N THR A 504 -10.83 -13.42 -3.54
CA THR A 504 -10.50 -12.12 -4.08
C THR A 504 -10.39 -11.17 -2.89
N THR A 505 -9.31 -11.29 -2.15
CA THR A 505 -8.86 -10.22 -1.28
C THR A 505 -8.39 -9.13 -2.23
N VAL A 506 -9.34 -8.32 -2.66
CA VAL A 506 -9.04 -6.98 -3.13
C VAL A 506 -8.36 -6.31 -1.95
N GLY A 507 -7.06 -6.49 -1.87
CA GLY A 507 -6.23 -5.65 -1.06
C GLY A 507 -6.52 -4.24 -1.51
N THR A 508 -7.38 -3.55 -0.79
CA THR A 508 -7.43 -2.11 -0.84
C THR A 508 -5.98 -1.69 -0.73
N GLY A 509 -5.46 -1.13 -1.82
CA GLY A 509 -4.09 -0.64 -1.88
C GLY A 509 -3.88 0.46 -0.85
N HIS A 510 -3.85 0.07 0.40
CA HIS A 510 -2.96 0.66 1.35
C HIS A 510 -1.58 0.24 0.83
N GLY A 511 -1.10 1.01 -0.13
CA GLY A 511 0.31 1.19 -0.26
C GLY A 511 0.80 1.68 1.11
N ALA A 512 0.82 0.77 2.08
CA ALA A 512 1.83 0.77 3.07
C ALA A 512 3.12 0.59 2.28
N ASP A 513 3.56 1.69 1.70
CA ASP A 513 4.94 1.98 1.44
C ASP A 513 5.64 1.93 2.80
N THR A 514 5.68 0.72 3.34
CA THR A 514 6.75 0.29 4.20
C THR A 514 7.95 0.02 3.28
N GLY A 515 8.25 1.01 2.42
CA GLY A 515 9.61 1.32 2.15
C GLY A 515 10.18 1.60 3.53
N SER A 516 10.63 0.57 4.19
CA SER A 516 11.68 0.62 5.18
C SER A 516 12.84 1.37 4.52
N SER A 517 12.74 2.68 4.41
CA SER A 517 13.87 3.54 4.59
C SER A 517 14.22 3.35 6.06
N GLY A 518 14.85 2.21 6.34
CA GLY A 518 15.77 2.13 7.43
C GLY A 518 16.78 3.25 7.23
N ALA A 519 16.46 4.45 7.66
CA ALA A 519 17.40 5.27 8.32
C ALA A 519 17.76 4.44 9.55
N GLY A 520 18.70 3.52 9.36
CA GLY A 520 19.49 2.98 10.44
C GLY A 520 20.13 4.18 11.10
N GLY A 521 19.46 4.73 12.08
CA GLY A 521 20.10 5.35 13.19
C GLY A 521 20.93 4.24 13.78
N ALA A 522 22.16 4.13 13.33
CA ALA A 522 23.21 3.44 14.03
C ALA A 522 23.29 4.18 15.38
N SER A 523 22.58 3.65 16.38
CA SER A 523 22.97 3.79 17.76
C SER A 523 24.36 3.18 17.81
N VAL A 524 25.35 4.03 17.73
CA VAL A 524 26.71 3.72 18.10
C VAL A 524 26.68 3.50 19.60
N ARG A 525 26.51 2.25 20.01
CA ARG A 525 26.93 1.84 21.34
C ARG A 525 28.45 2.04 21.36
N PRO A 526 29.00 2.79 22.33
CA PRO A 526 30.44 2.87 22.49
C PRO A 526 30.94 1.44 22.76
N ARG A 527 31.85 0.97 21.96
CA ARG A 527 32.63 -0.24 22.26
C ARG A 527 33.43 0.03 23.52
N PRO A 528 33.47 -0.90 24.47
CA PRO A 528 34.39 -0.78 25.59
C PRO A 528 35.81 -0.74 25.02
N ARG A 529 36.59 0.24 25.46
CA ARG A 529 38.03 0.32 25.20
C ARG A 529 38.67 -0.96 25.76
N ARG A 530 39.32 -1.72 24.90
CA ARG A 530 40.25 -2.77 25.31
C ARG A 530 41.36 -2.07 26.09
N ALA A 531 41.54 -2.43 27.36
CA ALA A 531 42.69 -2.09 28.17
C ALA A 531 43.93 -2.67 27.48
N GLY A 532 44.85 -1.79 27.10
CA GLY A 532 46.16 -2.17 26.61
C GLY A 532 46.93 -2.78 27.77
N ARG A 533 47.46 -4.00 27.56
CA ARG A 533 48.55 -4.56 28.38
C ARG A 533 49.76 -3.67 28.19
N GLY A 534 50.14 -2.94 29.25
CA GLY A 534 51.44 -2.31 29.34
C GLY A 534 52.49 -3.36 29.63
N GLU A 535 53.36 -3.59 28.69
CA GLU A 535 54.66 -4.20 28.97
C GLU A 535 55.59 -3.09 29.51
N ALA A 536 55.98 -3.27 30.76
CA ALA A 536 57.06 -2.52 31.39
C ALA A 536 58.39 -2.91 30.71
N LYS A 537 59.04 -1.94 30.04
CA LYS A 537 60.46 -1.99 29.73
C LYS A 537 61.17 -1.05 30.68
N THR A 538 61.89 -1.66 31.64
CA THR A 538 62.99 -1.11 32.41
C THR A 538 64.03 -0.52 31.49
N GLN A 539 64.34 0.75 31.64
CA GLN A 539 65.60 1.31 31.11
C GLN A 539 66.32 2.02 32.26
N THR A 540 67.52 1.50 32.49
CA THR A 540 68.57 2.01 33.31
C THR A 540 69.20 3.30 32.73
N PRO A 541 69.68 4.27 33.53
CA PRO A 541 70.26 5.48 33.01
C PRO A 541 71.77 5.37 32.82
N GLN A 542 72.25 5.94 31.75
CA GLN A 542 73.65 6.40 31.50
C GLN A 542 73.49 7.59 30.57
N GLY A 543 73.96 8.77 30.81
CA GLY A 543 75.24 9.23 31.25
C GLY A 543 75.84 10.05 30.11
N ASP A 544 75.90 11.36 30.30
CA ASP A 544 76.85 12.38 29.83
C ASP A 544 77.18 12.59 28.34
N ALA A 545 77.22 13.89 28.08
CA ALA A 545 78.20 14.69 27.36
C ALA A 545 78.03 14.96 25.84
N ALA A 546 77.93 16.17 25.59
CA ALA A 546 78.36 17.20 24.66
C ALA A 546 77.25 17.87 23.85
#